data_9442037de9e61ae22543f53d7e9c5f55
#
_entry.id   9442037de9e61ae22543f53d7e9c5f55
#
_cell.length_a   1.000
_cell.length_b   1.000
_cell.length_c   1.000
_cell.angle_alpha   90.00
_cell.angle_beta   90.00
_cell.angle_gamma   90.00
#
_symmetry.space_group_name_H-M   'P 1'
#
loop_
_entity.id
_entity.type
_entity.pdbx_description
1 polymer ?
#
loop_
_entity_poly.entity_id
_entity_poly.type
_entity_poly.pdbx_seq_one_letter_code
_entity_poly.pdbx_strand_id
1 'polypeptide(L)' 'GEEVTGKLNKLADSITELTEDLGREVSPEELSVFLDMPLDEIEDLLRIAGDTIEVDRQEQK' A
#
# COMPACT_ATOMS: atom_id res chain seq x y z
N GLY A 1 9.25 6.12 11.24
CA GLY A 1 10.21 7.10 10.82
C GLY A 1 10.01 7.55 9.40
N GLU A 2 10.92 8.37 8.95
CA GLU A 2 10.80 8.92 7.60
C GLU A 2 10.89 7.83 6.53
N GLU A 3 11.68 6.80 6.80
CA GLU A 3 11.83 5.73 5.83
C GLU A 3 10.51 4.99 5.63
N VAL A 4 9.81 4.74 6.72
CA VAL A 4 8.52 4.07 6.61
C VAL A 4 7.52 4.94 5.88
N THR A 5 7.49 6.23 6.21
CA THR A 5 6.58 7.16 5.54
C THR A 5 6.86 7.20 4.03
N GLY A 6 8.12 7.26 3.66
CA GLY A 6 8.49 7.26 2.25
C GLY A 6 8.03 6.00 1.53
N LYS A 7 8.22 4.85 2.18
CA LYS A 7 7.80 3.59 1.59
C LYS A 7 6.28 3.51 1.45
N LEU A 8 5.56 4.01 2.46
CA LEU A 8 4.10 4.02 2.39
C LEU A 8 3.60 4.91 1.26
N ASN A 9 4.21 6.07 1.10
CA ASN A 9 3.82 6.97 0.01
C ASN A 9 4.08 6.32 -1.35
N LYS A 10 5.23 5.69 -1.49
CA LYS A 10 5.57 5.02 -2.74
C LYS A 10 4.60 3.88 -3.01
N LEU A 11 4.25 3.15 -1.97
CA LEU A 11 3.31 2.06 -2.12
C LEU A 11 1.94 2.57 -2.56
N ALA A 12 1.47 3.63 -1.94
CA ALA A 12 0.17 4.20 -2.29
C ALA A 12 0.15 4.69 -3.73
N ASP A 13 1.21 5.36 -4.16
CA ASP A 13 1.30 5.83 -5.54
C ASP A 13 1.29 4.65 -6.50
N SER A 14 2.02 3.60 -6.17
CA SER A 14 2.10 2.42 -7.04
C SER A 14 0.75 1.72 -7.13
N ILE A 15 0.03 1.62 -6.03
CA ILE A 15 -1.29 1.01 -6.04
C ILE A 15 -2.21 1.79 -6.96
N THR A 16 -2.19 3.12 -6.87
CA THR A 16 -3.04 3.95 -7.72
C THR A 16 -2.69 3.76 -9.20
N GLU A 17 -1.41 3.82 -9.51
CA GLU A 17 -0.96 3.67 -10.88
C GLU A 17 -1.35 2.32 -11.46
N LEU A 18 -1.06 1.26 -10.73
CA LEU A 18 -1.33 -0.08 -11.23
C LEU A 18 -2.82 -0.36 -11.31
N THR A 19 -3.58 0.17 -10.36
CA THR A 19 -5.02 -0.01 -10.39
C THR A 19 -5.60 0.63 -11.65
N GLU A 20 -5.12 1.80 -12.02
CA GLU A 20 -5.58 2.46 -13.23
C GLU A 20 -5.16 1.72 -14.49
N ASP A 21 -3.93 1.22 -14.49
CA ASP A 21 -3.42 0.49 -15.65
C ASP A 21 -4.16 -0.82 -15.86
N LEU A 22 -4.36 -1.57 -14.77
CA LEU A 22 -4.95 -2.89 -14.86
C LEU A 22 -6.48 -2.87 -14.88
N GLY A 23 -7.07 -1.79 -14.38
CA GLY A 23 -8.52 -1.72 -14.28
C GLY A 23 -9.09 -2.60 -13.17
N ARG A 24 -8.26 -2.96 -12.20
CA ARG A 24 -8.69 -3.79 -11.09
C ARG A 24 -7.73 -3.61 -9.93
N GLU A 25 -8.08 -4.19 -8.79
CA GLU A 25 -7.23 -4.12 -7.62
C GLU A 25 -5.92 -4.85 -7.85
N VAL A 26 -4.87 -4.32 -7.23
CA VAL A 26 -3.52 -4.88 -7.35
C VAL A 26 -3.27 -5.81 -6.18
N SER A 27 -2.73 -6.99 -6.46
CA SER A 27 -2.39 -7.94 -5.41
C SER A 27 -1.05 -7.56 -4.79
N PRO A 28 -0.80 -8.00 -3.53
CA PRO A 28 0.51 -7.73 -2.91
C PRO A 28 1.66 -8.32 -3.71
N GLU A 29 1.42 -9.46 -4.36
CA GLU A 29 2.46 -10.10 -5.16
C GLU A 29 2.86 -9.23 -6.34
N GLU A 30 1.89 -8.61 -6.98
CA GLU A 30 2.17 -7.71 -8.09
C GLU A 30 2.96 -6.50 -7.61
N LEU A 31 2.61 -5.98 -6.45
CA LEU A 31 3.35 -4.86 -5.88
C LEU A 31 4.77 -5.24 -5.55
N SER A 32 4.97 -6.46 -5.05
CA SER A 32 6.30 -6.94 -4.72
C SER A 32 7.21 -6.91 -5.94
N VAL A 33 6.69 -7.34 -7.06
CA VAL A 33 7.46 -7.33 -8.31
C VAL A 33 7.66 -5.91 -8.81
N PHE A 34 6.62 -5.11 -8.79
CA PHE A 34 6.67 -3.74 -9.33
C PHE A 34 7.66 -2.88 -8.55
N LEU A 35 7.65 -3.01 -7.23
CA LEU A 35 8.49 -2.18 -6.36
C LEU A 35 9.83 -2.81 -6.04
N ASP A 36 10.03 -4.07 -6.47
CA ASP A 36 11.27 -4.80 -6.19
C ASP A 36 11.50 -4.89 -4.68
N MET A 37 10.45 -5.26 -3.94
CA MET A 37 10.48 -5.40 -2.49
C MET A 37 10.00 -6.79 -2.10
N PRO A 38 10.50 -7.31 -0.97
CA PRO A 38 10.01 -8.61 -0.48
C PRO A 38 8.51 -8.56 -0.19
N LEU A 39 7.86 -9.68 -0.43
CA LEU A 39 6.42 -9.76 -0.19
C LEU A 39 6.09 -9.49 1.27
N ASP A 40 6.91 -9.97 2.18
CA ASP A 40 6.70 -9.72 3.61
C ASP A 40 6.62 -8.23 3.92
N GLU A 41 7.52 -7.49 3.32
CA GLU A 41 7.55 -6.05 3.55
C GLU A 41 6.30 -5.38 2.97
N ILE A 42 5.88 -5.82 1.80
CA ILE A 42 4.67 -5.30 1.18
C ILE A 42 3.47 -5.54 2.09
N GLU A 43 3.36 -6.74 2.63
CA GLU A 43 2.23 -7.07 3.50
C GLU A 43 2.25 -6.25 4.78
N ASP A 44 3.44 -6.01 5.33
CA ASP A 44 3.54 -5.17 6.52
C ASP A 44 3.07 -3.75 6.24
N LEU A 45 3.49 -3.19 5.11
CA LEU A 45 3.10 -1.84 4.75
C LEU A 45 1.60 -1.73 4.52
N LEU A 46 1.02 -2.73 3.89
CA LEU A 46 -0.42 -2.75 3.66
C LEU A 46 -1.19 -2.81 4.96
N ARG A 47 -0.67 -3.56 5.94
CA ARG A 47 -1.31 -3.65 7.24
C ARG A 47 -1.28 -2.30 7.94
N ILE A 48 -0.16 -1.61 7.89
CA ILE A 48 -0.03 -0.29 8.51
C ILE A 48 -1.01 0.68 7.86
N ALA A 49 -1.08 0.67 6.53
CA ALA A 49 -2.00 1.54 5.81
C ALA A 49 -3.45 1.21 6.14
N GLY A 50 -3.76 -0.07 6.26
CA GLY A 50 -5.10 -0.50 6.60
C GLY A 50 -5.52 -0.01 7.97
N ASP A 51 -4.63 -0.11 8.94
CA ASP A 51 -4.93 0.36 10.29
C ASP A 51 -5.23 1.85 10.28
N THR A 52 -4.45 2.60 9.53
CA THR A 52 -4.66 4.04 9.45
C THR A 52 -6.02 4.37 8.85
N ILE A 53 -6.39 3.65 7.80
CA ILE A 53 -7.67 3.87 7.14
C ILE A 53 -8.81 3.53 8.09
N GLU A 54 -8.66 2.47 8.87
CA GLU A 54 -9.71 2.08 9.80
C GLU A 54 -9.94 3.14 10.86
N VAL A 55 -8.87 3.76 11.34
CA VAL A 55 -8.99 4.82 12.32
C VAL A 55 -9.80 5.98 11.74
N ASP A 56 -9.52 6.33 10.49
CA ASP A 56 -10.25 7.41 9.84
C ASP A 56 -11.73 7.10 9.76
N ARG A 57 -12.06 5.87 9.40
CA ARG A 57 -13.47 5.49 9.27
C ARG A 57 -14.19 5.55 10.60
N GLN A 58 -13.51 5.19 11.67
CA GLN A 58 -14.11 5.23 12.99
C GLN A 58 -14.44 6.66 13.40
N GLU A 59 -13.59 7.58 13.02
CA GLU A 59 -13.84 8.98 13.35
C GLU A 59 -15.06 9.53 12.64
N GLN A 60 -15.37 9.00 11.50
CA GLN A 60 -16.51 9.48 10.73
C GLN A 60 -17.84 9.07 11.34
N LYS A 61 -17.80 8.10 12.18
CA LYS A 61 -19.02 7.69 12.84
C LYS A 61 -19.40 8.66 13.95
#